data_b8dd0d7dcd3afd4296789ecd50faa05d
#
_entry.id   b8dd0d7dcd3afd4296789ecd50faa05d
#
_cell.length_a   1.000
_cell.length_b   1.000
_cell.length_c   1.000
_cell.angle_alpha   90.00
_cell.angle_beta   90.00
_cell.angle_gamma   90.00
#
_symmetry.space_group_name_H-M   'P 1'
#
loop_
_entity.id
_entity.type
_entity.pdbx_description
1 polymer ?
#
loop_
_entity_poly.entity_id
_entity_poly.type
_entity_poly.pdbx_seq_one_letter_code
_entity_poly.pdbx_strand_id
1 'polypeptide(L)'
;RIDRREDGVVILDYKTGAARLPRSGFWDNADLWQRMAEWTPDNGDDALLPDLAAAVQSVQLPLYLHLWSQARGVVPANAAVVELRLSGAEVPLFPDKAPAGLAERVATDLAPRLAAFLLRHLEESTMFAARTGPHCAWCAYGYACPAPEKSWR
;
A
#
# COMPACT_ATOMS: atom_id res chain seq x y z
N ARG A 1 13.15 -9.79 6.25
CA ARG A 1 14.11 -9.93 7.35
C ARG A 1 13.67 -9.07 8.53
N ILE A 2 14.02 -9.49 9.74
CA ILE A 2 13.76 -8.74 10.96
C ILE A 2 15.10 -8.33 11.57
N ASP A 3 15.28 -7.03 11.74
CA ASP A 3 16.45 -6.46 12.41
C ASP A 3 16.04 -5.88 13.77
N ARG A 4 16.91 -6.07 14.76
CA ARG A 4 16.77 -5.45 16.08
C ARG A 4 17.76 -4.29 16.16
N ARG A 5 17.28 -3.09 16.43
CA ARG A 5 18.04 -1.85 16.54
C ARG A 5 17.83 -1.23 17.92
N GLU A 6 18.56 -0.17 18.21
CA GLU A 6 18.44 0.53 19.50
C GLU A 6 17.04 1.10 19.74
N ASP A 7 16.41 1.59 18.68
CA ASP A 7 15.06 2.17 18.67
C ASP A 7 13.95 1.12 18.54
N GLY A 8 14.27 -0.17 18.37
CA GLY A 8 13.31 -1.25 18.31
C GLY A 8 13.48 -2.19 17.12
N VAL A 9 12.40 -2.87 16.75
CA VAL A 9 12.38 -3.81 15.62
C VAL A 9 12.13 -3.06 14.33
N VAL A 10 12.89 -3.38 13.27
CA VAL A 10 12.66 -2.92 11.90
C VAL A 10 12.43 -4.12 10.97
N ILE A 11 11.38 -4.05 10.17
CA ILE A 11 11.05 -5.08 9.16
C ILE A 11 11.67 -4.67 7.83
N LEU A 12 12.53 -5.52 7.26
CA LEU A 12 13.20 -5.25 5.98
C LEU A 12 12.63 -6.13 4.87
N ASP A 13 12.27 -5.50 3.76
CA ASP A 13 11.86 -6.14 2.52
C ASP A 13 12.88 -5.84 1.41
N TYR A 14 13.42 -6.89 0.78
CA TYR A 14 14.45 -6.76 -0.24
C TYR A 14 13.82 -6.69 -1.62
N LYS A 15 14.11 -5.64 -2.37
CA LYS A 15 13.61 -5.43 -3.73
C LYS A 15 14.73 -5.27 -4.75
N THR A 16 14.59 -5.91 -5.89
CA THR A 16 15.45 -5.68 -7.06
C THR A 16 15.03 -4.46 -7.87
N GLY A 17 13.81 -3.94 -7.65
CA GLY A 17 13.28 -2.70 -8.22
C GLY A 17 13.36 -1.53 -7.24
N ALA A 18 12.86 -0.37 -7.68
CA ALA A 18 12.72 0.80 -6.82
C ALA A 18 11.67 0.58 -5.73
N ALA A 19 11.89 1.17 -4.55
CA ALA A 19 10.94 1.18 -3.46
C ALA A 19 9.63 1.87 -3.90
N ARG A 20 8.51 1.23 -3.57
CA ARG A 20 7.18 1.82 -3.72
C ARG A 20 6.59 1.92 -2.33
N LEU A 21 6.47 3.12 -1.83
CA LEU A 21 5.98 3.41 -0.48
C LEU A 21 4.81 4.38 -0.55
N PRO A 22 3.95 4.40 0.46
CA PRO A 22 2.90 5.40 0.57
C PRO A 22 3.45 6.81 0.43
N ARG A 23 2.74 7.63 -0.34
CA ARG A 23 3.13 9.03 -0.54
C ARG A 23 3.03 9.80 0.76
N SER A 24 3.83 10.86 0.86
CA SER A 24 3.71 11.84 1.95
C SER A 24 2.26 12.32 2.08
N GLY A 25 1.74 12.33 3.30
CA GLY A 25 0.36 12.73 3.59
C GLY A 25 -0.71 11.63 3.39
N PHE A 26 -0.38 10.45 2.86
CA PHE A 26 -1.36 9.37 2.71
C PHE A 26 -2.03 9.02 4.05
N TRP A 27 -1.23 8.92 5.11
CA TRP A 27 -1.72 8.53 6.43
C TRP A 27 -2.66 9.54 7.08
N ASP A 28 -2.61 10.80 6.65
CA ASP A 28 -3.41 11.91 7.16
C ASP A 28 -4.44 12.41 6.13
N ASN A 29 -4.63 11.69 5.03
CA ASN A 29 -5.63 12.01 4.00
C ASN A 29 -7.04 11.61 4.46
N ALA A 30 -7.68 12.47 5.26
CA ALA A 30 -8.99 12.21 5.83
C ALA A 30 -10.07 11.92 4.78
N ASP A 31 -10.05 12.62 3.63
CA ASP A 31 -10.97 12.41 2.51
C ASP A 31 -10.89 10.97 2.00
N LEU A 32 -9.68 10.50 1.71
CA LEU A 32 -9.47 9.15 1.17
C LEU A 32 -9.91 8.07 2.17
N TRP A 33 -9.63 8.25 3.45
CA TRP A 33 -10.07 7.34 4.50
C TRP A 33 -11.59 7.34 4.69
N GLN A 34 -12.24 8.50 4.57
CA GLN A 34 -13.70 8.62 4.61
C GLN A 34 -14.34 7.92 3.41
N ARG A 35 -13.89 8.17 2.20
CA ARG A 35 -14.38 7.52 0.97
C ARG A 35 -14.26 6.00 1.05
N MET A 36 -13.16 5.46 1.59
CA MET A 36 -13.02 4.01 1.83
C MET A 36 -14.04 3.48 2.85
N ALA A 37 -14.32 4.23 3.90
CA ALA A 37 -15.28 3.84 4.93
C ALA A 37 -16.73 3.84 4.41
N GLU A 38 -17.08 4.81 3.58
CA GLU A 38 -18.41 5.01 3.01
C GLU A 38 -18.65 4.22 1.71
N TRP A 39 -17.61 3.60 1.16
CA TRP A 39 -17.73 2.88 -0.11
C TRP A 39 -18.71 1.70 0.00
N THR A 40 -19.58 1.60 -1.01
CA THR A 40 -20.44 0.45 -1.27
C THR A 40 -20.43 0.15 -2.78
N PRO A 41 -20.81 -1.06 -3.22
CA PRO A 41 -20.91 -1.39 -4.65
C PRO A 41 -21.80 -0.44 -5.44
N ASP A 42 -22.79 0.15 -4.79
CA ASP A 42 -23.83 0.97 -5.41
C ASP A 42 -23.51 2.47 -5.46
N ASN A 43 -22.52 2.95 -4.68
CA ASN A 43 -22.25 4.40 -4.61
C ASN A 43 -21.36 4.95 -5.75
N GLY A 44 -20.86 4.07 -6.63
CA GLY A 44 -20.26 4.46 -7.92
C GLY A 44 -18.98 5.28 -7.85
N ASP A 45 -18.21 5.24 -6.75
CA ASP A 45 -16.93 5.96 -6.64
C ASP A 45 -15.80 5.28 -7.45
N ASP A 46 -15.88 5.42 -8.76
CA ASP A 46 -14.91 4.83 -9.71
C ASP A 46 -13.49 5.39 -9.55
N ALA A 47 -13.35 6.58 -8.96
CA ALA A 47 -12.06 7.23 -8.75
C ALA A 47 -11.34 6.70 -7.50
N LEU A 48 -12.06 6.10 -6.55
CA LEU A 48 -11.48 5.72 -5.25
C LEU A 48 -10.29 4.76 -5.39
N LEU A 49 -10.43 3.67 -6.16
CA LEU A 49 -9.32 2.71 -6.33
C LEU A 49 -8.10 3.29 -7.05
N PRO A 50 -8.24 4.06 -8.16
CA PRO A 50 -7.11 4.77 -8.76
C PRO A 50 -6.42 5.73 -7.80
N ASP A 51 -7.19 6.51 -7.04
CA ASP A 51 -6.67 7.48 -6.08
C ASP A 51 -5.92 6.77 -4.95
N LEU A 52 -6.52 5.69 -4.41
CA LEU A 52 -5.89 4.85 -3.40
C LEU A 52 -4.60 4.21 -3.91
N ALA A 53 -4.62 3.61 -5.10
CA ALA A 53 -3.44 2.99 -5.70
C ALA A 53 -2.31 4.01 -5.93
N ALA A 54 -2.66 5.24 -6.37
CA ALA A 54 -1.69 6.32 -6.56
C ALA A 54 -1.11 6.82 -5.23
N ALA A 55 -1.89 6.80 -4.14
CA ALA A 55 -1.48 7.28 -2.83
C ALA A 55 -0.69 6.22 -2.04
N VAL A 56 -1.17 4.96 -2.00
CA VAL A 56 -0.57 3.90 -1.18
C VAL A 56 0.60 3.19 -1.87
N GLN A 57 0.60 3.11 -3.20
CA GLN A 57 1.58 2.44 -4.06
C GLN A 57 1.88 0.97 -3.69
N SER A 58 2.07 0.66 -2.41
CA SER A 58 2.27 -0.70 -1.90
C SER A 58 1.69 -0.83 -0.49
N VAL A 59 0.89 -1.87 -0.28
CA VAL A 59 0.31 -2.23 1.02
C VAL A 59 1.23 -3.14 1.84
N GLN A 60 2.33 -3.62 1.27
CA GLN A 60 3.14 -4.70 1.82
C GLN A 60 3.75 -4.35 3.18
N LEU A 61 4.50 -3.25 3.28
CA LEU A 61 5.14 -2.87 4.54
C LEU A 61 4.12 -2.49 5.64
N PRO A 62 3.07 -1.71 5.36
CA PRO A 62 2.01 -1.48 6.33
C PRO A 62 1.38 -2.76 6.89
N LEU A 63 1.11 -3.74 6.02
CA LEU A 63 0.57 -5.03 6.45
C LEU A 63 1.59 -5.84 7.26
N TYR A 64 2.86 -5.78 6.95
CA TYR A 64 3.89 -6.46 7.75
C TYR A 64 3.99 -5.87 9.17
N LEU A 65 3.86 -4.55 9.33
CA LEU A 65 3.79 -3.92 10.64
C LEU A 65 2.59 -4.44 11.43
N HIS A 66 1.42 -4.47 10.80
CA HIS A 66 0.19 -4.98 11.42
C HIS A 66 0.33 -6.45 11.84
N LEU A 67 0.71 -7.33 10.91
CA LEU A 67 0.83 -8.77 11.18
C LEU A 67 1.87 -9.07 12.26
N TRP A 68 2.99 -8.35 12.26
CA TRP A 68 3.99 -8.49 13.32
C TRP A 68 3.44 -8.06 14.67
N SER A 69 2.78 -6.90 14.74
CA SER A 69 2.21 -6.40 15.99
C SER A 69 1.18 -7.37 16.56
N GLN A 70 0.33 -7.95 15.71
CA GLN A 70 -0.64 -8.98 16.12
C GLN A 70 0.05 -10.25 16.64
N ALA A 71 1.08 -10.71 15.95
CA ALA A 71 1.77 -11.96 16.28
C ALA A 71 2.68 -11.86 17.51
N ARG A 72 3.18 -10.67 17.84
CA ARG A 72 4.21 -10.45 18.86
C ARG A 72 3.77 -9.54 20.02
N GLY A 73 2.63 -8.87 19.89
CA GLY A 73 2.15 -7.90 20.89
C GLY A 73 3.02 -6.63 21.00
N VAL A 74 3.92 -6.42 20.05
CA VAL A 74 4.84 -5.26 20.02
C VAL A 74 4.84 -4.67 18.62
N VAL A 75 4.67 -3.35 18.54
CA VAL A 75 4.74 -2.63 17.27
C VAL A 75 6.20 -2.43 16.87
N PRO A 76 6.60 -2.78 15.62
CA PRO A 76 7.92 -2.45 15.11
C PRO A 76 8.12 -0.92 15.06
N ALA A 77 9.36 -0.47 15.31
CA ALA A 77 9.71 0.95 15.20
C ALA A 77 9.54 1.47 13.76
N ASN A 78 9.87 0.63 12.77
CA ASN A 78 9.73 0.97 11.36
C ASN A 78 9.66 -0.30 10.49
N ALA A 79 9.39 -0.09 9.20
CA ALA A 79 9.67 -1.07 8.15
C ALA A 79 10.39 -0.34 7.00
N ALA A 80 11.16 -1.06 6.19
CA ALA A 80 11.90 -0.46 5.09
C ALA A 80 12.03 -1.40 3.89
N VAL A 81 12.17 -0.82 2.70
CA VAL A 81 12.64 -1.52 1.51
C VAL A 81 14.15 -1.39 1.41
N VAL A 82 14.84 -2.50 1.18
CA VAL A 82 16.27 -2.51 0.84
C VAL A 82 16.39 -2.64 -0.68
N GLU A 83 16.82 -1.59 -1.35
CA GLU A 83 16.96 -1.56 -2.82
C GLU A 83 18.27 -2.19 -3.27
N LEU A 84 18.23 -3.46 -3.68
CA LEU A 84 19.44 -4.21 -4.07
C LEU A 84 20.16 -3.62 -5.28
N ARG A 85 19.43 -2.89 -6.16
CA ARG A 85 20.02 -2.20 -7.32
C ARG A 85 20.82 -0.96 -6.96
N LEU A 86 20.62 -0.39 -5.76
CA LEU A 86 21.26 0.83 -5.28
C LEU A 86 22.19 0.52 -4.09
N SER A 87 23.03 -0.51 -4.25
CA SER A 87 24.04 -0.92 -3.25
C SER A 87 23.43 -1.25 -1.86
N GLY A 88 22.16 -1.67 -1.84
CA GLY A 88 21.47 -1.99 -0.58
C GLY A 88 20.96 -0.76 0.17
N ALA A 89 20.71 0.34 -0.53
CA ALA A 89 20.11 1.53 0.09
C ALA A 89 18.77 1.16 0.78
N GLU A 90 18.64 1.58 2.02
CA GLU A 90 17.45 1.38 2.83
C GLU A 90 16.52 2.59 2.70
N VAL A 91 15.29 2.33 2.29
CA VAL A 91 14.23 3.35 2.15
C VAL A 91 13.17 3.07 3.20
N PRO A 92 13.12 3.84 4.31
CA PRO A 92 12.20 3.61 5.40
C PRO A 92 10.76 3.97 5.02
N LEU A 93 9.79 3.22 5.58
CA LEU A 93 8.37 3.51 5.45
C LEU A 93 8.00 4.84 6.13
N PHE A 94 8.58 5.08 7.30
CA PHE A 94 8.42 6.33 8.02
C PHE A 94 9.78 7.05 8.07
N PRO A 95 9.87 8.28 7.55
CA PRO A 95 11.09 9.08 7.66
C PRO A 95 11.35 9.50 9.13
N ASP A 96 12.59 9.88 9.45
CA ASP A 96 12.99 10.27 10.82
C ASP A 96 12.14 11.38 11.44
N LYS A 97 11.54 12.24 10.60
CA LYS A 97 10.65 13.33 11.02
C LYS A 97 9.17 12.93 11.04
N ALA A 98 8.84 11.65 10.95
CA ALA A 98 7.46 11.20 11.05
C ALA A 98 6.87 11.55 12.43
N PRO A 99 5.55 11.84 12.48
CA PRO A 99 4.89 12.10 13.76
C PRO A 99 5.07 10.96 14.75
N ALA A 100 5.28 11.30 16.02
CA ALA A 100 5.33 10.28 17.08
C ALA A 100 4.03 9.45 17.09
N GLY A 101 4.17 8.13 17.28
CA GLY A 101 3.03 7.22 17.29
C GLY A 101 2.49 6.85 15.90
N LEU A 102 3.07 7.36 14.79
CA LEU A 102 2.59 7.02 13.45
C LEU A 102 2.72 5.52 13.17
N ALA A 103 3.82 4.89 13.54
CA ALA A 103 4.02 3.45 13.36
C ALA A 103 2.95 2.64 14.09
N GLU A 104 2.62 3.02 15.33
CA GLU A 104 1.56 2.40 16.11
C GLU A 104 0.20 2.58 15.46
N ARG A 105 -0.16 3.82 15.08
CA ARG A 105 -1.43 4.12 14.40
C ARG A 105 -1.55 3.33 13.08
N VAL A 106 -0.47 3.25 12.29
CA VAL A 106 -0.49 2.48 11.05
C VAL A 106 -0.66 0.99 11.34
N ALA A 107 0.07 0.42 12.28
CA ALA A 107 0.02 -1.00 12.59
C ALA A 107 -1.32 -1.44 13.20
N THR A 108 -1.94 -0.61 14.05
CA THR A 108 -3.11 -1.00 14.84
C THR A 108 -4.44 -0.53 14.29
N ASP A 109 -4.46 0.53 13.48
CA ASP A 109 -5.69 1.12 12.92
C ASP A 109 -5.66 1.18 11.38
N LEU A 110 -4.70 1.89 10.79
CA LEU A 110 -4.80 2.26 9.38
C LEU A 110 -4.54 1.07 8.43
N ALA A 111 -3.55 0.23 8.71
CA ALA A 111 -3.27 -0.94 7.87
C ALA A 111 -4.41 -1.98 7.91
N PRO A 112 -4.99 -2.34 9.07
CA PRO A 112 -6.15 -3.24 9.10
C PRO A 112 -7.39 -2.63 8.42
N ARG A 113 -7.64 -1.32 8.55
CA ARG A 113 -8.74 -0.65 7.81
C ARG A 113 -8.53 -0.70 6.30
N LEU A 114 -7.31 -0.45 5.84
CA LEU A 114 -6.96 -0.58 4.43
C LEU A 114 -7.17 -2.00 3.92
N ALA A 115 -6.71 -3.01 4.67
CA ALA A 115 -6.91 -4.41 4.33
C ALA A 115 -8.40 -4.78 4.28
N ALA A 116 -9.16 -4.38 5.29
CA ALA A 116 -10.61 -4.62 5.37
C ALA A 116 -11.35 -3.99 4.17
N PHE A 117 -11.01 -2.76 3.79
CA PHE A 117 -11.56 -2.12 2.60
C PHE A 117 -11.26 -2.91 1.33
N LEU A 118 -10.00 -3.30 1.11
CA LEU A 118 -9.59 -4.03 -0.09
C LEU A 118 -10.28 -5.40 -0.18
N LEU A 119 -10.40 -6.12 0.92
CA LEU A 119 -11.12 -7.40 0.98
C LEU A 119 -12.61 -7.21 0.70
N ARG A 120 -13.27 -6.25 1.37
CA ARG A 120 -14.67 -5.93 1.11
C ARG A 120 -14.90 -5.55 -0.35
N HIS A 121 -14.03 -4.73 -0.94
CA HIS A 121 -14.13 -4.36 -2.33
C HIS A 121 -14.04 -5.59 -3.26
N LEU A 122 -13.15 -6.55 -2.96
CA LEU A 122 -13.02 -7.78 -3.74
C LEU A 122 -14.24 -8.70 -3.58
N GLU A 123 -14.80 -8.79 -2.38
CA GLU A 123 -15.92 -9.69 -2.08
C GLU A 123 -17.27 -9.15 -2.59
N GLU A 124 -17.50 -7.84 -2.48
CA GLU A 124 -18.77 -7.21 -2.80
C GLU A 124 -18.87 -6.69 -4.24
N SER A 125 -17.73 -6.49 -4.94
CA SER A 125 -17.76 -6.03 -6.32
C SER A 125 -18.26 -7.13 -7.25
N THR A 126 -19.34 -6.85 -7.97
CA THR A 126 -19.92 -7.76 -8.97
C THR A 126 -19.23 -7.70 -10.32
N MET A 127 -18.53 -6.59 -10.61
CA MET A 127 -17.80 -6.37 -11.85
C MET A 127 -16.46 -5.67 -11.59
N PHE A 128 -15.43 -6.11 -12.30
CA PHE A 128 -14.12 -5.48 -12.31
C PHE A 128 -13.86 -4.84 -13.67
N ALA A 129 -13.88 -3.51 -13.72
CA ALA A 129 -13.55 -2.80 -14.94
C ALA A 129 -12.04 -2.92 -15.24
N ALA A 130 -11.71 -3.25 -16.49
CA ALA A 130 -10.33 -3.22 -16.95
C ALA A 130 -9.81 -1.78 -16.92
N ARG A 131 -8.72 -1.53 -16.20
CA ARG A 131 -8.11 -0.21 -16.06
C ARG A 131 -6.79 -0.18 -16.82
N THR A 132 -6.73 0.69 -17.82
CA THR A 132 -5.52 0.90 -18.61
C THR A 132 -4.49 1.73 -17.84
N GLY A 133 -3.20 1.44 -18.06
CA GLY A 133 -2.10 2.17 -17.45
C GLY A 133 -0.76 1.72 -18.02
N PRO A 134 0.35 2.28 -17.51
CA PRO A 134 1.70 1.93 -17.99
C PRO A 134 2.03 0.44 -17.96
N HIS A 135 1.42 -0.31 -17.04
CA HIS A 135 1.58 -1.77 -16.93
C HIS A 135 1.01 -2.53 -18.13
N CYS A 136 0.08 -1.93 -18.88
CA CYS A 136 -0.53 -2.57 -20.06
C CYS A 136 0.49 -2.82 -21.17
N ALA A 137 1.54 -2.02 -21.28
CA ALA A 137 2.61 -2.22 -22.25
C ALA A 137 3.35 -3.57 -22.10
N TRP A 138 3.26 -4.19 -20.92
CA TRP A 138 3.92 -5.47 -20.58
C TRP A 138 2.92 -6.54 -20.16
N CYS A 139 1.63 -6.30 -20.38
CA CYS A 139 0.58 -7.22 -19.94
C CYS A 139 0.49 -8.43 -20.86
N ALA A 140 0.64 -9.62 -20.30
CA ALA A 140 0.50 -10.88 -21.05
C ALA A 140 -0.92 -11.08 -21.61
N TYR A 141 -1.92 -10.40 -21.08
CA TYR A 141 -3.32 -10.49 -21.49
C TYR A 141 -3.76 -9.32 -22.39
N GLY A 142 -2.83 -8.54 -22.93
CA GLY A 142 -3.11 -7.33 -23.69
C GLY A 142 -4.08 -7.53 -24.87
N TYR A 143 -4.04 -8.68 -25.56
CA TYR A 143 -4.96 -8.97 -26.69
C TYR A 143 -6.31 -9.52 -26.26
N ALA A 144 -6.45 -10.02 -25.05
CA ALA A 144 -7.72 -10.51 -24.51
C ALA A 144 -8.43 -9.48 -23.63
N CYS A 145 -7.75 -8.37 -23.32
CA CYS A 145 -8.27 -7.35 -22.43
C CYS A 145 -9.31 -6.47 -23.14
N PRO A 146 -10.52 -6.30 -22.54
CA PRO A 146 -11.57 -5.44 -23.13
C PRO A 146 -11.30 -3.94 -22.99
N ALA A 147 -10.15 -3.56 -22.42
CA ALA A 147 -9.77 -2.17 -22.25
C ALA A 147 -9.56 -1.47 -23.61
N PRO A 148 -9.98 -0.20 -23.77
CA PRO A 148 -9.86 0.50 -25.03
C PRO A 148 -8.39 0.68 -25.46
N GLU A 149 -8.10 0.37 -26.70
CA GLU A 149 -6.75 0.30 -27.30
C GLU A 149 -5.91 1.59 -27.26
N LYS A 150 -6.43 2.71 -26.75
CA LYS A 150 -5.90 4.04 -27.04
C LYS A 150 -4.87 4.62 -26.09
N SER A 151 -4.47 3.96 -25.03
CA SER A 151 -3.67 4.66 -24.00
C SER A 151 -2.19 4.30 -23.94
N TRP A 152 -1.64 3.46 -24.85
CA TRP A 152 -0.30 2.91 -24.63
C TRP A 152 0.50 2.61 -25.91
N ARG A 153 0.26 3.41 -26.95
CA ARG A 153 1.16 3.52 -28.08
C ARG A 153 2.06 4.75 -27.96
#